data_a43a3bed8f1f46bfbe34a740a0d59cb1
#
_entry.id   a43a3bed8f1f46bfbe34a740a0d59cb1
#
_cell.length_a   1.000
_cell.length_b   1.000
_cell.length_c   1.000
_cell.angle_alpha   90.00
_cell.angle_beta   90.00
_cell.angle_gamma   90.00
#
_symmetry.space_group_name_H-M   'P 1'
#
loop_
_entity.id
_entity.type
_entity.pdbx_description
1 polymer ?
#
loop_
_entity_poly.entity_id
_entity_poly.type
_entity_poly.pdbx_seq_one_letter_code
_entity_poly.pdbx_strand_id
1 'polypeptide(L)'
;MTEKTKEKHVLIFSAQWCGPCRQMKSSVLSDSKVKQRLSEYDSVQYLDIDEANGRQLSAAYRVSAVPTVIIVNEEGRHKKMGHFMNTYNFLEFLK
;
A
#
# COMPACT_ATOMS: atom_id res chain seq x y z
N MET A 1 14.19 -21.14 -18.02
CA MET A 1 13.32 -20.72 -17.71
C MET A 1 13.41 -19.57 -17.18
N THR A 2 12.69 -19.03 -17.27
CA THR A 2 12.72 -17.93 -16.83
C THR A 2 12.53 -17.99 -15.48
N GLU A 3 13.17 -17.48 -14.85
CA GLU A 3 12.99 -17.42 -13.66
C GLU A 3 11.97 -16.59 -13.31
N LYS A 4 11.05 -17.02 -12.64
CA LYS A 4 10.00 -16.25 -12.25
C LYS A 4 10.46 -15.22 -11.30
N THR A 5 10.04 -14.02 -11.52
CA THR A 5 10.38 -12.98 -10.62
C THR A 5 9.67 -13.20 -9.33
N LYS A 6 10.20 -12.67 -8.27
CA LYS A 6 9.58 -12.79 -6.97
C LYS A 6 8.27 -12.05 -6.92
N GLU A 7 7.30 -12.65 -6.25
CA GLU A 7 6.01 -12.02 -6.08
C GLU A 7 6.12 -10.82 -5.16
N LYS A 8 5.39 -9.77 -5.48
CA LYS A 8 5.33 -8.59 -4.66
C LYS A 8 3.90 -8.12 -4.59
N HIS A 9 3.48 -7.79 -3.39
CA HIS A 9 2.11 -7.38 -3.12
C HIS A 9 2.12 -6.07 -2.35
N VAL A 10 1.14 -5.22 -2.61
CA VAL A 10 1.03 -3.93 -1.94
C VAL A 10 -0.22 -3.94 -1.07
N LEU A 11 -0.08 -3.54 0.17
CA LEU A 11 -1.20 -3.41 1.10
C LEU A 11 -1.33 -1.93 1.45
N ILE A 12 -2.49 -1.35 1.20
CA ILE A 12 -2.73 0.06 1.49
C ILE A 12 -3.81 0.14 2.55
N PHE A 13 -3.41 0.57 3.74
CA PHE A 13 -4.31 0.67 4.88
C PHE A 13 -4.83 2.09 5.01
N SER A 14 -6.14 2.23 5.19
CA SER A 14 -6.75 3.54 5.32
C SER A 14 -7.99 3.45 6.20
N ALA A 15 -8.65 4.59 6.41
CA ALA A 15 -9.90 4.66 7.13
C ALA A 15 -10.72 5.81 6.56
N GLN A 16 -12.04 5.70 6.62
CA GLN A 16 -12.91 6.72 6.04
C GLN A 16 -12.80 8.04 6.81
N TRP A 17 -12.52 7.98 8.10
CA TRP A 17 -12.40 9.18 8.93
C TRP A 17 -11.04 9.86 8.81
N CYS A 18 -10.13 9.26 8.07
CA CYS A 18 -8.77 9.74 8.00
C CYS A 18 -8.61 10.76 6.86
N GLY A 19 -8.40 12.02 7.20
CA GLY A 19 -8.23 13.08 6.20
C GLY A 19 -7.05 12.85 5.26
N PRO A 20 -5.84 12.56 5.79
CA PRO A 20 -4.71 12.28 4.91
C PRO A 20 -4.92 11.07 4.02
N CYS A 21 -5.69 10.07 4.48
CA CYS A 21 -6.00 8.91 3.65
C CYS A 21 -6.84 9.32 2.45
N ARG A 22 -7.87 10.14 2.69
CA ARG A 22 -8.72 10.62 1.61
C ARG A 22 -7.95 11.48 0.62
N GLN A 23 -7.05 12.32 1.14
CA GLN A 23 -6.23 13.15 0.30
C GLN A 23 -5.29 12.30 -0.56
N MET A 24 -4.69 11.27 0.02
CA MET A 24 -3.81 10.40 -0.73
C MET A 24 -4.58 9.66 -1.81
N LYS A 25 -5.81 9.23 -1.50
CA LYS A 25 -6.63 8.53 -2.46
C LYS A 25 -6.98 9.43 -3.64
N SER A 26 -7.35 10.69 -3.39
CA SER A 26 -7.78 11.56 -4.45
C SER A 26 -6.65 12.18 -5.26
N SER A 27 -5.48 12.38 -4.66
CA SER A 27 -4.40 13.09 -5.35
C SER A 27 -3.22 12.21 -5.74
N VAL A 28 -2.99 11.12 -5.02
CA VAL A 28 -1.84 10.27 -5.27
C VAL A 28 -2.26 8.97 -5.93
N LEU A 29 -3.20 8.27 -5.33
CA LEU A 29 -3.62 6.96 -5.86
C LEU A 29 -4.41 7.08 -7.15
N SER A 30 -4.93 8.28 -7.45
CA SER A 30 -5.63 8.53 -8.69
C SER A 30 -4.69 8.96 -9.82
N ASP A 31 -3.43 9.24 -9.50
CA ASP A 31 -2.45 9.67 -10.50
C ASP A 31 -2.15 8.52 -11.46
N SER A 32 -2.09 8.82 -12.75
CA SER A 32 -1.93 7.79 -13.77
C SER A 32 -0.60 7.07 -13.66
N LYS A 33 0.46 7.76 -13.26
CA LYS A 33 1.78 7.13 -13.14
C LYS A 33 1.79 6.19 -11.95
N VAL A 34 1.11 6.57 -10.86
CA VAL A 34 1.00 5.71 -9.68
C VAL A 34 0.19 4.46 -10.02
N LYS A 35 -0.93 4.64 -10.72
CA LYS A 35 -1.74 3.50 -11.11
C LYS A 35 -0.96 2.55 -12.00
N GLN A 36 -0.20 3.09 -12.94
CA GLN A 36 0.58 2.26 -13.83
C GLN A 36 1.64 1.49 -13.05
N ARG A 37 2.32 2.14 -12.11
CA ARG A 37 3.34 1.46 -11.33
C ARG A 37 2.74 0.38 -10.43
N LEU A 38 1.59 0.67 -9.82
CA LEU A 38 0.92 -0.32 -8.99
C LEU A 38 0.48 -1.54 -9.80
N SER A 39 0.15 -1.34 -11.08
CA SER A 39 -0.27 -2.46 -11.91
C SER A 39 0.84 -3.46 -12.17
N GLU A 40 2.08 -3.10 -11.88
CA GLU A 40 3.21 -4.00 -12.06
C GLU A 40 3.39 -4.95 -10.88
N TYR A 41 2.63 -4.75 -9.82
CA TYR A 41 2.69 -5.63 -8.66
C TYR A 41 1.70 -6.79 -8.86
N ASP A 42 1.96 -7.90 -8.19
CA ASP A 42 1.09 -9.07 -8.34
C ASP A 42 -0.29 -8.83 -7.75
N SER A 43 -0.37 -8.03 -6.71
CA SER A 43 -1.66 -7.62 -6.19
C SER A 43 -1.54 -6.32 -5.42
N VAL A 44 -2.64 -5.58 -5.35
CA VAL A 44 -2.74 -4.37 -4.57
C VAL A 44 -4.06 -4.49 -3.80
N GLN A 45 -3.98 -4.45 -2.48
CA GLN A 45 -5.17 -4.53 -1.65
C GLN A 45 -5.41 -3.22 -0.95
N TYR A 46 -6.65 -2.73 -1.04
CA TYR A 46 -7.07 -1.51 -0.36
C TYR A 46 -7.84 -1.96 0.88
N LEU A 47 -7.27 -1.67 2.06
CA LEU A 47 -7.78 -2.21 3.30
C LEU A 47 -8.27 -1.11 4.22
N ASP A 48 -9.52 -1.25 4.69
CA ASP A 48 -10.11 -0.31 5.63
C ASP A 48 -9.92 -0.91 7.01
N ILE A 49 -9.21 -0.22 7.88
CA ILE A 49 -8.90 -0.76 9.21
C ILE A 49 -10.13 -0.89 10.11
N ASP A 50 -11.26 -0.32 9.70
CA ASP A 50 -12.50 -0.47 10.46
C ASP A 50 -13.27 -1.70 10.02
N GLU A 51 -12.85 -2.36 8.97
CA GLU A 51 -13.48 -3.60 8.53
C GLU A 51 -12.68 -4.80 9.02
N ALA A 52 -13.33 -5.95 9.12
CA ALA A 52 -12.73 -7.13 9.73
C ALA A 52 -11.40 -7.51 9.10
N ASN A 53 -11.36 -7.57 7.78
CA ASN A 53 -10.13 -7.96 7.08
C ASN A 53 -9.02 -6.95 7.28
N GLY A 54 -9.35 -5.67 7.20
CA GLY A 54 -8.37 -4.62 7.42
C GLY A 54 -7.85 -4.60 8.84
N ARG A 55 -8.74 -4.83 9.82
CA ARG A 55 -8.31 -4.88 11.21
C ARG A 55 -7.36 -6.04 11.45
N GLN A 56 -7.70 -7.20 10.88
CA GLN A 56 -6.89 -8.38 11.09
C GLN A 56 -5.48 -8.19 10.49
N LEU A 57 -5.42 -7.67 9.27
CA LEU A 57 -4.14 -7.47 8.63
C LEU A 57 -3.34 -6.33 9.26
N SER A 58 -4.02 -5.28 9.72
CA SER A 58 -3.30 -4.20 10.38
C SER A 58 -2.65 -4.69 11.67
N ALA A 59 -3.31 -5.60 12.38
CA ALA A 59 -2.71 -6.18 13.58
C ALA A 59 -1.52 -7.06 13.20
N ALA A 60 -1.67 -7.87 12.15
CA ALA A 60 -0.61 -8.77 11.72
C ALA A 60 0.65 -8.02 11.30
N TYR A 61 0.49 -6.88 10.65
CA TYR A 61 1.61 -6.09 10.17
C TYR A 61 1.96 -4.93 11.09
N ARG A 62 1.34 -4.88 12.27
CA ARG A 62 1.61 -3.86 13.27
C ARG A 62 1.42 -2.45 12.74
N VAL A 63 0.32 -2.24 12.06
CA VAL A 63 -0.03 -0.92 11.54
C VAL A 63 -0.65 -0.13 12.69
N SER A 64 -0.02 0.98 13.06
CA SER A 64 -0.48 1.79 14.18
C SER A 64 -1.05 3.13 13.74
N ALA A 65 -0.98 3.44 12.48
CA ALA A 65 -1.48 4.73 11.97
C ALA A 65 -1.90 4.54 10.53
N VAL A 66 -2.74 5.43 10.03
CA VAL A 66 -3.14 5.43 8.64
C VAL A 66 -2.90 6.82 8.05
N PRO A 67 -2.55 6.93 6.79
CA PRO A 67 -2.39 5.84 5.84
C PRO A 67 -1.07 5.10 6.06
N THR A 68 -1.07 3.81 5.79
CA THR A 68 0.15 3.02 5.82
C THR A 68 0.17 2.17 4.55
N VAL A 69 1.32 2.11 3.90
CA VAL A 69 1.50 1.30 2.71
C VAL A 69 2.62 0.31 2.98
N ILE A 70 2.37 -0.96 2.68
CA ILE A 70 3.35 -2.01 2.91
C ILE A 70 3.53 -2.79 1.61
N ILE A 71 4.78 -3.04 1.25
CA ILE A 71 5.11 -3.88 0.11
C ILE A 71 5.70 -5.17 0.67
N VAL A 72 5.09 -6.29 0.33
CA VAL A 72 5.49 -7.59 0.86
C VAL A 72 5.93 -8.48 -0.29
N ASN A 73 7.05 -9.18 -0.14
CA ASN A 73 7.48 -10.10 -1.17
C ASN A 73 7.18 -11.54 -0.72
N GLU A 74 7.46 -12.50 -1.60
CA GLU A 74 7.12 -13.90 -1.32
C GLU A 74 7.89 -14.48 -0.15
N GLU A 75 8.97 -13.85 0.26
CA GLU A 75 9.77 -14.32 1.38
C GLU A 75 9.29 -13.74 2.72
N GLY A 76 8.24 -12.95 2.67
CA GLY A 76 7.73 -12.32 3.88
C GLY A 76 8.44 -11.04 4.27
N ARG A 77 9.42 -10.63 3.52
CA ARG A 77 10.07 -9.35 3.78
C ARG A 77 9.17 -8.23 3.33
N HIS A 78 9.18 -7.14 4.05
CA HIS A 78 8.33 -6.05 3.69
C HIS A 78 8.99 -4.70 3.92
N LYS A 79 8.46 -3.70 3.22
CA LYS A 79 8.88 -2.33 3.32
C LYS A 79 7.63 -1.56 3.69
N LYS A 80 7.72 -0.69 4.69
CA LYS A 80 6.53 -0.04 5.24
C LYS A 80 6.72 1.46 5.32
N MET A 81 5.68 2.21 4.96
CA MET A 81 5.66 3.65 5.08
C MET A 81 4.36 4.03 5.76
N GLY A 82 4.42 4.58 6.95
CA GLY A 82 3.27 4.81 7.81
C GLY A 82 2.80 6.25 7.90
N HIS A 83 2.85 6.98 6.80
CA HIS A 83 2.34 8.35 6.78
C HIS A 83 1.99 8.74 5.35
N PHE A 84 1.39 9.92 5.22
CA PHE A 84 1.04 10.44 3.90
C PHE A 84 2.30 10.59 3.05
N MET A 85 2.19 10.22 1.77
CA MET A 85 3.24 10.43 0.80
C MET A 85 2.63 11.15 -0.39
N ASN A 86 3.34 12.17 -0.89
CA ASN A 86 2.92 12.80 -2.14
C ASN A 86 3.26 11.87 -3.30
N THR A 87 2.85 12.25 -4.51
CA THR A 87 3.04 11.41 -5.69
C THR A 87 4.50 11.03 -5.91
N TYR A 88 5.39 12.02 -5.83
CA TYR A 88 6.80 11.74 -6.06
C TYR A 88 7.34 10.73 -5.03
N ASN A 89 7.06 10.96 -3.76
CA ASN A 89 7.57 10.07 -2.72
C ASN A 89 6.96 8.68 -2.81
N PHE A 90 5.69 8.61 -3.22
CA PHE A 90 5.04 7.32 -3.36
C PHE A 90 5.67 6.52 -4.50
N LEU A 91 5.96 7.18 -5.62
CA LEU A 91 6.63 6.51 -6.74
C LEU A 91 8.03 6.04 -6.34
N GLU A 92 8.74 6.83 -5.53
CA GLU A 92 10.05 6.41 -5.04
C GLU A 92 9.91 5.20 -4.12
N PHE A 93 8.88 5.18 -3.28
CA PHE A 93 8.64 4.07 -2.38
C PHE A 93 8.34 2.77 -3.16
N LEU A 94 7.68 2.91 -4.30
CA LEU A 94 7.31 1.75 -5.12
C LEU A 94 8.45 1.20 -5.98
N LYS A 95 9.61 1.82 -5.96
CA LYS A 95 10.73 1.34 -6.76
C LYS A 95 11.26 -0.01 -6.28
#